data_8c389245d33adbc87e5661ffceece713
#
_entry.id   8c389245d33adbc87e5661ffceece713
#
_cell.length_a   1.000
_cell.length_b   1.000
_cell.length_c   1.000
_cell.angle_alpha   90.00
_cell.angle_beta   90.00
_cell.angle_gamma   90.00
#
_symmetry.space_group_name_H-M   'P 1'
#
loop_
_entity.id
_entity.type
_entity.pdbx_description
1 polymer ?
#
loop_
_entity_poly.entity_id
_entity_poly.type
_entity_poly.pdbx_seq_one_letter_code
_entity_poly.pdbx_strand_id
1 'polypeptide(L)'
;MKHILKRLGLLSLPVLAWLAFFIAFEPNNYFGLKQQAGSSQPVARVRAYDQHPGRNLILGDSRLAHFDMALVEETSGVQWQNLAFGGASLKETLDLADYVLDSGHPVDRLLVEVSFYTLNESYNTDRFAAMEETLRNPLAYCLNLEYNVNALTVFMDTVKGTPDTIESGDWVDSDYLADDGTVLPLHRKLYDYPALIRPRCESWALNGSQLARLEELAARCRDEGVALTVVLPPMAGNVTALCAEYGIDAAMGPVLDTLRGWAGEYGFVLLDYEWGGSCIENDDTQFFDGFHLDEKYGLPDWTRQLFTELRGNDHANA
;
A
#
# COMPACT_ATOMS: atom_id res chain seq x y z
N MET A 1 -45.70 -31.36 0.73
CA MET A 1 -44.93 -30.23 0.21
C MET A 1 -44.87 -29.06 1.21
N LYS A 2 -45.97 -28.48 1.70
CA LYS A 2 -45.97 -27.34 2.66
C LYS A 2 -45.19 -27.59 3.95
N HIS A 3 -45.24 -28.80 4.54
CA HIS A 3 -44.48 -29.12 5.76
C HIS A 3 -42.98 -29.24 5.53
N ILE A 4 -42.53 -29.71 4.36
CA ILE A 4 -41.12 -29.78 3.98
C ILE A 4 -40.56 -28.37 3.79
N LEU A 5 -41.28 -27.52 3.07
CA LEU A 5 -40.89 -26.11 2.88
C LEU A 5 -40.80 -25.35 4.20
N LYS A 6 -41.74 -25.57 5.14
CA LYS A 6 -41.68 -24.96 6.47
C LYS A 6 -40.49 -25.43 7.29
N ARG A 7 -40.14 -26.72 7.23
CA ARG A 7 -38.95 -27.27 7.91
C ARG A 7 -37.66 -26.75 7.29
N LEU A 8 -37.59 -26.68 5.96
CA LEU A 8 -36.43 -26.07 5.25
C LEU A 8 -36.28 -24.60 5.62
N GLY A 9 -37.38 -23.83 5.66
CA GLY A 9 -37.35 -22.43 6.10
C GLY A 9 -36.88 -22.28 7.55
N LEU A 10 -37.29 -23.18 8.47
CA LEU A 10 -36.78 -23.16 9.84
C LEU A 10 -35.30 -23.52 9.96
N LEU A 11 -34.82 -24.46 9.15
CA LEU A 11 -33.42 -24.85 9.12
C LEU A 11 -32.51 -23.80 8.48
N SER A 12 -33.06 -22.95 7.60
CA SER A 12 -32.27 -21.83 7.01
C SER A 12 -32.13 -20.62 7.92
N LEU A 13 -32.96 -20.48 8.97
CA LEU A 13 -32.94 -19.32 9.87
C LEU A 13 -31.55 -19.06 10.51
N PRO A 14 -30.83 -20.07 11.03
CA PRO A 14 -29.48 -19.83 11.59
C PRO A 14 -28.49 -19.30 10.54
N VAL A 15 -28.58 -19.83 9.31
CA VAL A 15 -27.70 -19.40 8.21
C VAL A 15 -28.02 -17.95 7.79
N LEU A 16 -29.31 -17.63 7.70
CA LEU A 16 -29.76 -16.27 7.37
C LEU A 16 -29.37 -15.26 8.47
N ALA A 17 -29.52 -15.68 9.74
CA ALA A 17 -29.09 -14.84 10.87
C ALA A 17 -27.57 -14.59 10.87
N TRP A 18 -26.77 -15.63 10.59
CA TRP A 18 -25.33 -15.49 10.44
C TRP A 18 -24.96 -14.58 9.25
N LEU A 19 -25.58 -14.76 8.09
CA LEU A 19 -25.35 -13.90 6.94
C LEU A 19 -25.71 -12.44 7.25
N ALA A 20 -26.84 -12.19 7.88
CA ALA A 20 -27.26 -10.85 8.27
C ALA A 20 -26.25 -10.21 9.25
N PHE A 21 -25.79 -10.98 10.24
CA PHE A 21 -24.75 -10.56 11.17
C PHE A 21 -23.44 -10.25 10.43
N PHE A 22 -22.98 -11.18 9.58
CA PHE A 22 -21.73 -11.01 8.83
C PHE A 22 -21.79 -9.76 7.93
N ILE A 23 -22.86 -9.59 7.15
CA ILE A 23 -23.05 -8.42 6.27
C ILE A 23 -23.07 -7.12 7.07
N ALA A 24 -23.64 -7.12 8.27
CA ALA A 24 -23.70 -5.92 9.11
C ALA A 24 -22.35 -5.52 9.70
N PHE A 25 -21.49 -6.49 10.00
CA PHE A 25 -20.25 -6.27 10.75
C PHE A 25 -18.97 -6.65 9.96
N GLU A 26 -19.07 -7.08 8.69
CA GLU A 26 -17.89 -7.44 7.91
C GLU A 26 -16.89 -6.27 7.80
N PRO A 27 -15.57 -6.53 7.85
CA PRO A 27 -14.59 -5.46 8.07
C PRO A 27 -14.31 -4.59 6.82
N ASN A 28 -14.53 -5.12 5.61
CA ASN A 28 -13.97 -4.53 4.39
C ASN A 28 -14.98 -3.70 3.58
N ASN A 29 -16.15 -3.41 4.12
CA ASN A 29 -17.26 -2.80 3.37
C ASN A 29 -17.53 -3.48 2.01
N TYR A 30 -17.35 -4.78 1.97
CA TYR A 30 -17.44 -5.60 0.76
C TYR A 30 -18.76 -5.42 0.02
N PHE A 31 -19.86 -5.28 0.76
CA PHE A 31 -21.21 -5.09 0.22
C PHE A 31 -21.56 -3.61 -0.02
N GLY A 32 -20.68 -2.67 0.27
CA GLY A 32 -20.92 -1.24 0.06
C GLY A 32 -22.02 -0.63 0.94
N LEU A 33 -22.32 -1.24 2.10
CA LEU A 33 -23.42 -0.82 2.98
C LEU A 33 -22.98 0.15 4.09
N LYS A 34 -21.69 0.38 4.25
CA LYS A 34 -21.13 1.25 5.29
C LYS A 34 -20.53 2.49 4.66
N GLN A 35 -20.59 3.61 5.37
CA GLN A 35 -19.74 4.76 5.06
C GLN A 35 -18.36 4.47 5.66
N GLN A 36 -17.38 4.21 4.81
CA GLN A 36 -16.04 3.90 5.24
C GLN A 36 -15.15 5.11 5.02
N ALA A 37 -14.53 5.59 6.08
CA ALA A 37 -13.38 6.48 5.99
C ALA A 37 -12.13 5.59 5.83
N GLY A 38 -11.45 5.70 4.70
CA GLY A 38 -10.09 5.30 4.43
C GLY A 38 -9.55 4.02 5.08
N SER A 39 -10.11 2.84 4.80
CA SER A 39 -9.52 1.58 5.28
C SER A 39 -8.18 1.29 4.61
N SER A 40 -7.18 0.86 5.37
CA SER A 40 -5.89 0.39 4.87
C SER A 40 -5.91 -1.10 4.47
N GLN A 41 -7.03 -1.79 4.72
CA GLN A 41 -7.17 -3.20 4.37
C GLN A 41 -7.22 -3.41 2.85
N PRO A 42 -6.43 -4.34 2.29
CA PRO A 42 -6.32 -4.49 0.83
C PRO A 42 -7.65 -4.82 0.15
N VAL A 43 -8.44 -5.74 0.72
CA VAL A 43 -9.76 -6.09 0.18
C VAL A 43 -10.71 -4.90 0.18
N ALA A 44 -10.70 -4.10 1.25
CA ALA A 44 -11.54 -2.91 1.34
C ALA A 44 -11.18 -1.87 0.25
N ARG A 45 -9.88 -1.65 0.02
CA ARG A 45 -9.40 -0.71 -0.99
C ARG A 45 -9.75 -1.14 -2.41
N VAL A 46 -9.51 -2.41 -2.73
CA VAL A 46 -9.86 -2.93 -4.07
C VAL A 46 -11.38 -2.97 -4.26
N ARG A 47 -12.16 -3.33 -3.24
CA ARG A 47 -13.63 -3.25 -3.33
C ARG A 47 -14.14 -1.82 -3.50
N ALA A 48 -13.53 -0.85 -2.84
CA ALA A 48 -13.86 0.56 -3.06
C ALA A 48 -13.54 1.00 -4.50
N TYR A 49 -12.42 0.52 -5.07
CA TYR A 49 -12.11 0.72 -6.48
C TYR A 49 -13.14 0.09 -7.41
N ASP A 50 -13.51 -1.18 -7.20
CA ASP A 50 -14.53 -1.86 -8.01
C ASP A 50 -15.87 -1.15 -8.01
N GLN A 51 -16.25 -0.56 -6.88
CA GLN A 51 -17.52 0.16 -6.72
C GLN A 51 -17.47 1.58 -7.28
N HIS A 52 -16.33 2.25 -7.12
CA HIS A 52 -16.11 3.63 -7.50
C HIS A 52 -14.69 3.80 -8.04
N PRO A 53 -14.42 3.39 -9.29
CA PRO A 53 -13.06 3.38 -9.84
C PRO A 53 -12.51 4.79 -10.03
N GLY A 54 -11.40 5.06 -9.35
CA GLY A 54 -10.57 6.25 -9.57
C GLY A 54 -9.75 6.12 -10.85
N ARG A 55 -9.32 7.26 -11.39
CA ARG A 55 -8.50 7.31 -12.61
C ARG A 55 -7.00 7.48 -12.32
N ASN A 56 -6.65 8.01 -11.14
CA ASN A 56 -5.28 8.17 -10.70
C ASN A 56 -5.08 7.25 -9.48
N LEU A 57 -4.17 6.30 -9.56
CA LEU A 57 -4.06 5.22 -8.60
C LEU A 57 -2.67 5.17 -7.97
N ILE A 58 -2.61 4.90 -6.67
CA ILE A 58 -1.39 4.70 -5.91
C ILE A 58 -1.29 3.22 -5.56
N LEU A 59 -0.21 2.57 -5.96
CA LEU A 59 0.08 1.15 -5.74
C LEU A 59 1.42 0.99 -5.04
N GLY A 60 1.48 0.16 -4.02
CA GLY A 60 2.70 -0.06 -3.26
C GLY A 60 2.45 -0.73 -1.92
N ASP A 61 3.44 -0.64 -1.06
CA ASP A 61 3.38 -1.22 0.27
C ASP A 61 2.89 -0.21 1.33
N SER A 62 3.19 -0.54 2.57
CA SER A 62 2.79 0.25 3.73
C SER A 62 3.32 1.70 3.72
N ARG A 63 4.44 1.99 3.06
CA ARG A 63 5.02 3.35 3.00
C ARG A 63 4.12 4.34 2.25
N LEU A 64 3.33 3.85 1.28
CA LEU A 64 2.36 4.66 0.54
C LEU A 64 0.93 4.49 1.09
N ALA A 65 0.69 3.43 1.86
CA ALA A 65 -0.66 3.09 2.32
C ALA A 65 -1.27 4.17 3.24
N HIS A 66 -0.45 4.93 3.93
CA HIS A 66 -0.86 5.90 4.95
C HIS A 66 -0.85 7.37 4.50
N PHE A 67 -0.76 7.63 3.20
CA PHE A 67 -0.92 9.00 2.71
C PHE A 67 -2.27 9.59 3.14
N ASP A 68 -2.24 10.81 3.68
CA ASP A 68 -3.43 11.64 3.82
C ASP A 68 -3.95 12.05 2.44
N MET A 69 -5.04 11.43 2.01
CA MET A 69 -5.60 11.63 0.67
C MET A 69 -6.15 13.04 0.44
N ALA A 70 -6.51 13.76 1.51
CA ALA A 70 -6.90 15.16 1.41
C ALA A 70 -5.68 16.04 1.09
N LEU A 71 -4.54 15.79 1.75
CA LEU A 71 -3.27 16.45 1.46
C LEU A 71 -2.76 16.10 0.05
N VAL A 72 -2.92 14.85 -0.38
CA VAL A 72 -2.58 14.42 -1.74
C VAL A 72 -3.39 15.20 -2.78
N GLU A 73 -4.70 15.31 -2.60
CA GLU A 73 -5.59 16.07 -3.51
C GLU A 73 -5.26 17.57 -3.49
N GLU A 74 -5.04 18.16 -2.31
CA GLU A 74 -4.65 19.56 -2.18
C GLU A 74 -3.35 19.87 -2.94
N THR A 75 -2.35 19.00 -2.81
CA THR A 75 -1.01 19.22 -3.38
C THR A 75 -0.97 18.94 -4.87
N SER A 76 -1.53 17.82 -5.31
CA SER A 76 -1.53 17.41 -6.72
C SER A 76 -2.53 18.16 -7.57
N GLY A 77 -3.61 18.66 -6.97
CA GLY A 77 -4.74 19.29 -7.66
C GLY A 77 -5.67 18.32 -8.37
N VAL A 78 -5.51 17.01 -8.15
CA VAL A 78 -6.36 15.95 -8.73
C VAL A 78 -6.67 14.88 -7.69
N GLN A 79 -7.78 14.18 -7.86
CA GLN A 79 -8.14 13.08 -6.98
C GLN A 79 -7.30 11.84 -7.29
N TRP A 80 -6.80 11.21 -6.25
CA TRP A 80 -6.11 9.93 -6.28
C TRP A 80 -6.86 8.91 -5.44
N GLN A 81 -6.81 7.66 -5.85
CA GLN A 81 -7.31 6.54 -5.06
C GLN A 81 -6.13 5.67 -4.63
N ASN A 82 -6.00 5.48 -3.32
CA ASN A 82 -4.89 4.74 -2.73
C ASN A 82 -5.26 3.26 -2.59
N LEU A 83 -4.59 2.41 -3.35
CA LEU A 83 -4.72 0.96 -3.32
C LEU A 83 -3.50 0.28 -2.68
N ALA A 84 -2.48 1.03 -2.25
CA ALA A 84 -1.32 0.50 -1.55
C ALA A 84 -1.74 -0.14 -0.21
N PHE A 85 -1.08 -1.21 0.22
CA PHE A 85 -1.43 -1.92 1.45
C PHE A 85 -0.21 -2.50 2.17
N GLY A 86 -0.36 -2.69 3.48
CA GLY A 86 0.72 -3.12 4.36
C GLY A 86 1.42 -4.41 3.92
N GLY A 87 2.75 -4.35 3.79
CA GLY A 87 3.60 -5.48 3.46
C GLY A 87 3.40 -6.04 2.04
N ALA A 88 2.90 -5.25 1.09
CA ALA A 88 2.83 -5.67 -0.30
C ALA A 88 4.23 -5.95 -0.86
N SER A 89 4.41 -7.08 -1.55
CA SER A 89 5.59 -7.34 -2.36
C SER A 89 5.47 -6.62 -3.71
N LEU A 90 6.59 -6.49 -4.43
CA LEU A 90 6.53 -5.97 -5.80
C LEU A 90 5.64 -6.84 -6.70
N LYS A 91 5.64 -8.17 -6.47
CA LYS A 91 4.71 -9.08 -7.16
C LYS A 91 3.26 -8.66 -6.95
N GLU A 92 2.83 -8.46 -5.70
CA GLU A 92 1.46 -8.09 -5.37
C GLU A 92 1.10 -6.70 -5.92
N THR A 93 2.06 -5.76 -5.89
CA THR A 93 1.89 -4.42 -6.47
C THR A 93 1.68 -4.48 -7.98
N LEU A 94 2.46 -5.31 -8.69
CA LEU A 94 2.34 -5.51 -10.14
C LEU A 94 1.07 -6.30 -10.50
N ASP A 95 0.69 -7.31 -9.72
CA ASP A 95 -0.57 -8.04 -9.91
C ASP A 95 -1.78 -7.08 -9.76
N LEU A 96 -1.71 -6.15 -8.81
CA LEU A 96 -2.74 -5.12 -8.64
C LEU A 96 -2.74 -4.09 -9.79
N ALA A 97 -1.57 -3.75 -10.34
CA ALA A 97 -1.47 -2.91 -11.53
C ALA A 97 -2.14 -3.59 -12.74
N ASP A 98 -1.86 -4.87 -12.95
CA ASP A 98 -2.53 -5.66 -14.00
C ASP A 98 -4.05 -5.70 -13.76
N TYR A 99 -4.49 -5.94 -12.51
CA TYR A 99 -5.90 -5.99 -12.17
C TYR A 99 -6.64 -4.69 -12.54
N VAL A 100 -6.08 -3.53 -12.20
CA VAL A 100 -6.75 -2.25 -12.48
C VAL A 100 -6.71 -1.90 -13.97
N LEU A 101 -5.63 -2.22 -14.68
CA LEU A 101 -5.54 -2.01 -16.13
C LEU A 101 -6.46 -2.97 -16.92
N ASP A 102 -6.68 -4.20 -16.42
CA ASP A 102 -7.59 -5.17 -17.03
C ASP A 102 -9.07 -4.96 -16.65
N SER A 103 -9.36 -4.07 -15.70
CA SER A 103 -10.72 -3.82 -15.22
C SER A 103 -11.67 -3.25 -16.28
N GLY A 104 -11.13 -2.67 -17.34
CA GLY A 104 -11.88 -1.94 -18.37
C GLY A 104 -12.28 -0.52 -17.96
N HIS A 105 -11.92 -0.08 -16.76
CA HIS A 105 -12.09 1.30 -16.31
C HIS A 105 -10.92 2.17 -16.79
N PRO A 106 -11.16 3.44 -17.16
CA PRO A 106 -10.09 4.31 -17.62
C PRO A 106 -9.14 4.65 -16.47
N VAL A 107 -7.85 4.41 -16.70
CA VAL A 107 -6.74 4.79 -15.80
C VAL A 107 -5.93 5.88 -16.49
N ASP A 108 -5.75 7.02 -15.84
CA ASP A 108 -4.95 8.12 -16.36
C ASP A 108 -3.53 8.08 -15.82
N ARG A 109 -3.37 7.76 -14.53
CA ARG A 109 -2.07 7.76 -13.84
C ARG A 109 -1.93 6.57 -12.92
N LEU A 110 -0.71 6.00 -12.90
CA LEU A 110 -0.28 5.03 -11.90
C LEU A 110 0.97 5.56 -11.17
N LEU A 111 0.92 5.62 -9.86
CA LEU A 111 2.08 5.79 -8.99
C LEU A 111 2.41 4.41 -8.40
N VAL A 112 3.56 3.85 -8.78
CA VAL A 112 3.98 2.50 -8.41
C VAL A 112 5.25 2.56 -7.57
N GLU A 113 5.19 1.94 -6.40
CA GLU A 113 6.32 1.85 -5.50
C GLU A 113 7.27 0.72 -5.88
N VAL A 114 8.55 1.01 -5.85
CA VAL A 114 9.65 0.05 -5.97
C VAL A 114 10.70 0.38 -4.92
N SER A 115 11.40 -0.61 -4.37
CA SER A 115 12.48 -0.38 -3.41
C SER A 115 13.45 -1.54 -3.39
N PHE A 116 14.64 -1.35 -2.80
CA PHE A 116 15.55 -2.46 -2.59
C PHE A 116 14.88 -3.62 -1.84
N TYR A 117 13.97 -3.30 -0.93
CA TYR A 117 13.28 -4.28 -0.10
C TYR A 117 12.26 -5.10 -0.89
N THR A 118 11.45 -4.45 -1.72
CA THR A 118 10.45 -5.12 -2.57
C THR A 118 11.06 -5.80 -3.79
N LEU A 119 12.26 -5.38 -4.21
CA LEU A 119 13.08 -6.05 -5.23
C LEU A 119 13.87 -7.26 -4.70
N ASN A 120 13.83 -7.53 -3.39
CA ASN A 120 14.51 -8.70 -2.82
C ASN A 120 13.76 -9.99 -3.17
N GLU A 121 14.45 -10.96 -3.74
CA GLU A 121 13.89 -12.26 -4.12
C GLU A 121 13.23 -12.98 -2.92
N SER A 122 13.78 -12.81 -1.70
CA SER A 122 13.20 -13.38 -0.49
C SER A 122 11.90 -12.68 -0.03
N TYR A 123 11.57 -11.50 -0.56
CA TYR A 123 10.35 -10.76 -0.26
C TYR A 123 9.36 -10.85 -1.42
N ASN A 124 8.79 -12.02 -1.59
CA ASN A 124 7.89 -12.33 -2.71
C ASN A 124 6.58 -12.94 -2.19
N THR A 125 5.88 -12.20 -1.33
CA THR A 125 4.55 -12.58 -0.84
C THR A 125 3.55 -12.60 -2.00
N ASP A 126 2.54 -13.48 -1.91
CA ASP A 126 1.53 -13.68 -2.95
C ASP A 126 0.16 -13.89 -2.30
N ARG A 127 -0.34 -12.82 -1.67
CA ARG A 127 -1.69 -12.81 -1.07
C ARG A 127 -2.75 -12.36 -2.06
N PHE A 128 -2.32 -11.70 -3.16
CA PHE A 128 -3.23 -11.08 -4.11
C PHE A 128 -4.12 -12.13 -4.79
N ALA A 129 -3.59 -13.27 -5.16
CA ALA A 129 -4.38 -14.34 -5.80
C ALA A 129 -5.55 -14.82 -4.92
N ALA A 130 -5.32 -15.02 -3.62
CA ALA A 130 -6.37 -15.38 -2.67
C ALA A 130 -7.37 -14.24 -2.44
N MET A 131 -6.89 -13.01 -2.45
CA MET A 131 -7.72 -11.81 -2.38
C MET A 131 -8.61 -11.68 -3.61
N GLU A 132 -8.07 -11.85 -4.81
CA GLU A 132 -8.80 -11.78 -6.08
C GLU A 132 -9.93 -12.81 -6.14
N GLU A 133 -9.69 -14.06 -5.71
CA GLU A 133 -10.74 -15.07 -5.59
C GLU A 133 -11.88 -14.58 -4.68
N THR A 134 -11.52 -14.01 -3.55
CA THR A 134 -12.49 -13.46 -2.59
C THR A 134 -13.28 -12.29 -3.18
N LEU A 135 -12.62 -11.40 -3.91
CA LEU A 135 -13.26 -10.26 -4.57
C LEU A 135 -14.29 -10.70 -5.61
N ARG A 136 -13.99 -11.74 -6.35
CA ARG A 136 -14.85 -12.28 -7.43
C ARG A 136 -15.96 -13.19 -6.91
N ASN A 137 -15.83 -13.74 -5.69
CA ASN A 137 -16.77 -14.72 -5.14
C ASN A 137 -17.30 -14.32 -3.76
N PRO A 138 -18.49 -13.70 -3.69
CA PRO A 138 -19.11 -13.30 -2.42
C PRO A 138 -19.30 -14.45 -1.41
N LEU A 139 -19.47 -15.70 -1.90
CA LEU A 139 -19.57 -16.86 -0.99
C LEU A 139 -18.21 -17.20 -0.38
N ALA A 140 -17.13 -17.11 -1.15
CA ALA A 140 -15.77 -17.28 -0.62
C ALA A 140 -15.48 -16.22 0.43
N TYR A 141 -15.89 -14.96 0.19
CA TYR A 141 -15.78 -13.89 1.16
C TYR A 141 -16.55 -14.18 2.46
N CYS A 142 -17.84 -14.53 2.37
CA CYS A 142 -18.67 -14.84 3.54
C CYS A 142 -18.16 -16.06 4.33
N LEU A 143 -17.57 -17.04 3.66
CA LEU A 143 -17.08 -18.27 4.31
C LEU A 143 -15.62 -18.16 4.78
N ASN A 144 -14.94 -17.06 4.51
CA ASN A 144 -13.57 -16.84 4.97
C ASN A 144 -13.54 -16.71 6.50
N LEU A 145 -12.73 -17.56 7.16
CA LEU A 145 -12.68 -17.62 8.62
C LEU A 145 -12.13 -16.34 9.23
N GLU A 146 -11.11 -15.74 8.62
CA GLU A 146 -10.49 -14.50 9.07
C GLU A 146 -11.50 -13.36 9.08
N TYR A 147 -12.25 -13.18 7.98
CA TYR A 147 -13.29 -12.14 7.89
C TYR A 147 -14.44 -12.35 8.85
N ASN A 148 -14.77 -13.61 9.18
CA ASN A 148 -15.77 -13.91 10.20
C ASN A 148 -15.28 -13.55 11.61
N VAL A 149 -14.02 -13.83 11.92
CA VAL A 149 -13.39 -13.42 13.19
C VAL A 149 -13.32 -11.89 13.27
N ASN A 150 -12.93 -11.24 12.19
CA ASN A 150 -12.86 -9.78 12.11
C ASN A 150 -14.26 -9.15 12.25
N ALA A 151 -15.30 -9.73 11.64
CA ALA A 151 -16.70 -9.28 11.82
C ALA A 151 -17.14 -9.36 13.29
N LEU A 152 -16.71 -10.40 14.01
CA LEU A 152 -16.99 -10.50 15.44
C LEU A 152 -16.25 -9.42 16.24
N THR A 153 -15.01 -9.09 15.86
CA THR A 153 -14.23 -8.01 16.47
C THR A 153 -14.93 -6.66 16.25
N VAL A 154 -15.30 -6.33 15.02
CA VAL A 154 -16.05 -5.10 14.68
C VAL A 154 -17.35 -5.00 15.49
N PHE A 155 -18.10 -6.11 15.62
CA PHE A 155 -19.29 -6.17 16.47
C PHE A 155 -18.96 -5.85 17.92
N MET A 156 -17.92 -6.47 18.48
CA MET A 156 -17.52 -6.24 19.88
C MET A 156 -17.06 -4.81 20.13
N ASP A 157 -16.34 -4.22 19.19
CA ASP A 157 -15.90 -2.82 19.28
C ASP A 157 -17.09 -1.87 19.19
N THR A 158 -18.05 -2.14 18.30
CA THR A 158 -19.32 -1.41 18.21
C THR A 158 -20.09 -1.45 19.53
N VAL A 159 -20.21 -2.64 20.14
CA VAL A 159 -20.92 -2.80 21.42
C VAL A 159 -20.22 -2.07 22.57
N LYS A 160 -18.89 -2.07 22.58
CA LYS A 160 -18.08 -1.38 23.59
C LYS A 160 -17.98 0.14 23.34
N GLY A 161 -18.30 0.63 22.15
CA GLY A 161 -18.09 2.00 21.74
C GLY A 161 -16.62 2.36 21.59
N THR A 162 -15.77 1.36 21.26
CA THR A 162 -14.35 1.55 20.99
C THR A 162 -14.14 1.77 19.48
N PRO A 163 -13.02 2.43 19.05
CA PRO A 163 -12.64 2.51 17.65
C PRO A 163 -12.46 1.12 17.04
N ASP A 164 -12.61 1.02 15.72
CA ASP A 164 -12.37 -0.22 14.99
C ASP A 164 -10.90 -0.62 15.09
N THR A 165 -10.62 -1.75 15.75
CA THR A 165 -9.26 -2.24 16.00
C THR A 165 -8.69 -3.04 14.82
N ILE A 166 -9.45 -3.24 13.75
CA ILE A 166 -9.02 -3.92 12.52
C ILE A 166 -8.33 -2.93 11.57
N GLU A 167 -8.70 -1.66 11.64
CA GLU A 167 -7.95 -0.61 10.98
C GLU A 167 -6.55 -0.56 11.59
N SER A 168 -5.52 -0.55 10.76
CA SER A 168 -4.15 -0.38 11.25
C SER A 168 -4.06 0.94 11.99
N GLY A 169 -3.52 0.89 13.20
CA GLY A 169 -3.32 2.08 13.99
C GLY A 169 -2.40 3.08 13.29
N ASP A 170 -2.49 4.31 13.70
CA ASP A 170 -1.58 5.37 13.28
C ASP A 170 -0.13 4.97 13.54
N TRP A 171 0.74 5.25 12.58
CA TRP A 171 2.19 5.10 12.75
C TRP A 171 2.82 6.38 13.28
N VAL A 172 2.05 7.11 14.06
CA VAL A 172 2.54 8.27 14.78
C VAL A 172 3.25 7.79 16.02
N ASP A 173 4.51 8.12 16.14
CA ASP A 173 5.24 7.95 17.36
C ASP A 173 5.59 9.31 17.95
N SER A 174 4.74 9.77 18.86
CA SER A 174 4.93 11.04 19.55
C SER A 174 6.17 11.06 20.46
N ASP A 175 6.88 9.93 20.63
CA ASP A 175 8.09 9.84 21.43
C ASP A 175 9.31 10.47 20.74
N TYR A 176 9.22 10.83 19.44
CA TYR A 176 10.31 11.53 18.76
C TYR A 176 10.39 13.01 19.09
N LEU A 177 9.27 13.66 19.23
CA LEU A 177 9.22 15.09 19.50
C LEU A 177 8.36 15.36 20.72
N ALA A 178 8.86 16.19 21.61
CA ALA A 178 8.05 16.76 22.67
C ALA A 178 7.06 17.78 22.09
N ASP A 179 6.00 18.11 22.86
CA ASP A 179 4.98 19.08 22.46
C ASP A 179 5.54 20.48 22.14
N ASP A 180 6.69 20.81 22.67
CA ASP A 180 7.42 22.08 22.41
C ASP A 180 8.34 22.01 21.17
N GLY A 181 8.34 20.90 20.45
CA GLY A 181 9.20 20.66 19.29
C GLY A 181 10.62 20.23 19.65
N THR A 182 10.92 19.95 20.94
CA THR A 182 12.22 19.39 21.32
C THR A 182 12.34 17.96 20.81
N VAL A 183 13.44 17.68 20.09
CA VAL A 183 13.74 16.33 19.61
C VAL A 183 14.05 15.43 20.81
N LEU A 184 13.27 14.38 20.97
CA LEU A 184 13.49 13.35 21.97
C LEU A 184 14.54 12.33 21.49
N PRO A 185 15.09 11.50 22.38
CA PRO A 185 15.90 10.38 21.95
C PRO A 185 15.13 9.52 20.94
N LEU A 186 15.84 9.01 19.92
CA LEU A 186 15.26 8.16 18.87
C LEU A 186 14.44 7.03 19.49
N HIS A 187 13.29 6.79 18.88
CA HIS A 187 12.40 5.75 19.35
C HIS A 187 13.07 4.37 19.28
N ARG A 188 12.71 3.50 20.20
CA ARG A 188 13.29 2.15 20.28
C ARG A 188 13.08 1.35 18.98
N LYS A 189 11.93 1.49 18.32
CA LYS A 189 11.65 0.82 17.03
C LYS A 189 12.65 1.21 15.95
N LEU A 190 13.04 2.49 15.87
CA LEU A 190 14.05 2.94 14.92
C LEU A 190 15.41 2.28 15.20
N TYR A 191 15.82 2.17 16.45
CA TYR A 191 17.06 1.50 16.82
C TYR A 191 17.03 0.00 16.62
N ASP A 192 15.91 -0.65 16.92
CA ASP A 192 15.76 -2.09 16.81
C ASP A 192 15.51 -2.54 15.36
N TYR A 193 15.08 -1.65 14.47
CA TYR A 193 14.67 -1.98 13.12
C TYR A 193 15.77 -2.60 12.24
N PRO A 194 17.05 -2.11 12.26
CA PRO A 194 18.13 -2.76 11.53
C PRO A 194 18.34 -4.21 11.94
N ALA A 195 18.18 -4.55 13.22
CA ALA A 195 18.28 -5.93 13.67
C ALA A 195 17.15 -6.81 13.11
N LEU A 196 15.96 -6.25 12.95
CA LEU A 196 14.79 -6.94 12.39
C LEU A 196 14.98 -7.28 10.91
N ILE A 197 15.53 -6.36 10.11
CA ILE A 197 15.70 -6.54 8.67
C ILE A 197 17.04 -7.14 8.26
N ARG A 198 18.02 -7.19 9.16
CA ARG A 198 19.38 -7.75 8.92
C ARG A 198 19.38 -9.09 8.19
N PRO A 199 18.58 -10.12 8.61
CA PRO A 199 18.57 -11.40 7.91
C PRO A 199 18.18 -11.31 6.42
N ARG A 200 17.35 -10.32 6.08
CA ARG A 200 16.93 -10.08 4.69
C ARG A 200 17.99 -9.32 3.90
N CYS A 201 18.78 -8.47 4.56
CA CYS A 201 19.93 -7.82 3.94
C CYS A 201 21.07 -8.83 3.71
N GLU A 202 21.32 -9.72 4.67
CA GLU A 202 22.32 -10.80 4.55
C GLU A 202 22.06 -11.73 3.36
N SER A 203 20.79 -12.02 3.09
CA SER A 203 20.37 -12.90 2.00
C SER A 203 19.80 -12.13 0.79
N TRP A 204 20.08 -10.83 0.70
CA TRP A 204 19.52 -10.02 -0.36
C TRP A 204 20.00 -10.50 -1.74
N ALA A 205 19.06 -10.71 -2.63
CA ALA A 205 19.29 -11.00 -4.03
C ALA A 205 18.22 -10.30 -4.87
N LEU A 206 18.61 -9.75 -6.01
CA LEU A 206 17.69 -9.08 -6.91
C LEU A 206 16.67 -10.06 -7.50
N ASN A 207 15.39 -9.77 -7.35
CA ASN A 207 14.31 -10.49 -8.02
C ASN A 207 14.20 -10.05 -9.49
N GLY A 208 15.01 -10.65 -10.35
CA GLY A 208 15.03 -10.32 -11.77
C GLY A 208 13.70 -10.55 -12.49
N SER A 209 12.87 -11.49 -12.01
CA SER A 209 11.57 -11.75 -12.61
C SER A 209 10.58 -10.61 -12.35
N GLN A 210 10.58 -10.05 -11.16
CA GLN A 210 9.72 -8.91 -10.85
C GLN A 210 10.22 -7.62 -11.49
N LEU A 211 11.54 -7.48 -11.63
CA LEU A 211 12.12 -6.36 -12.38
C LEU A 211 11.70 -6.41 -13.85
N ALA A 212 11.72 -7.60 -14.50
CA ALA A 212 11.23 -7.76 -15.87
C ALA A 212 9.73 -7.44 -16.00
N ARG A 213 8.90 -7.85 -15.04
CA ARG A 213 7.48 -7.49 -15.03
C ARG A 213 7.25 -5.97 -14.89
N LEU A 214 8.11 -5.28 -14.14
CA LEU A 214 8.04 -3.81 -14.06
C LEU A 214 8.33 -3.16 -15.42
N GLU A 215 9.27 -3.71 -16.22
CA GLU A 215 9.51 -3.27 -17.59
C GLU A 215 8.29 -3.50 -18.48
N GLU A 216 7.66 -4.68 -18.38
CA GLU A 216 6.42 -5.00 -19.10
C GLU A 216 5.29 -4.02 -18.74
N LEU A 217 5.13 -3.68 -17.46
CA LEU A 217 4.18 -2.66 -17.00
C LEU A 217 4.49 -1.29 -17.61
N ALA A 218 5.76 -0.88 -17.63
CA ALA A 218 6.16 0.40 -18.19
C ALA A 218 5.86 0.47 -19.71
N ALA A 219 6.16 -0.60 -20.44
CA ALA A 219 5.81 -0.71 -21.86
C ALA A 219 4.29 -0.66 -22.09
N ARG A 220 3.53 -1.39 -21.27
CA ARG A 220 2.06 -1.39 -21.31
C ARG A 220 1.47 0.00 -21.05
N CYS A 221 1.92 0.68 -19.99
CA CYS A 221 1.44 2.02 -19.67
C CYS A 221 1.69 3.02 -20.81
N ARG A 222 2.88 2.98 -21.43
CA ARG A 222 3.19 3.77 -22.63
C ARG A 222 2.20 3.48 -23.75
N ASP A 223 1.97 2.20 -24.06
CA ASP A 223 1.15 1.78 -25.20
C ASP A 223 -0.35 2.08 -24.97
N GLU A 224 -0.82 2.04 -23.73
CA GLU A 224 -2.19 2.38 -23.34
C GLU A 224 -2.38 3.88 -23.03
N GLY A 225 -1.31 4.67 -23.02
CA GLY A 225 -1.36 6.12 -22.73
C GLY A 225 -1.59 6.44 -21.25
N VAL A 226 -1.20 5.55 -20.35
CA VAL A 226 -1.25 5.72 -18.90
C VAL A 226 0.04 6.39 -18.41
N ALA A 227 -0.07 7.50 -17.70
CA ALA A 227 1.09 8.18 -17.13
C ALA A 227 1.62 7.38 -15.92
N LEU A 228 2.72 6.67 -16.10
CA LEU A 228 3.37 5.90 -15.04
C LEU A 228 4.38 6.78 -14.27
N THR A 229 4.37 6.67 -12.96
CA THR A 229 5.45 7.14 -12.08
C THR A 229 5.92 5.97 -11.24
N VAL A 230 7.23 5.73 -11.26
CA VAL A 230 7.90 4.78 -10.36
C VAL A 230 8.56 5.59 -9.25
N VAL A 231 8.22 5.28 -8.00
CA VAL A 231 8.78 5.95 -6.83
C VAL A 231 9.54 4.98 -5.94
N LEU A 232 10.74 5.37 -5.54
CA LEU A 232 11.51 4.71 -4.50
C LEU A 232 11.38 5.54 -3.22
N PRO A 233 10.65 5.08 -2.19
CA PRO A 233 10.40 5.84 -0.97
C PRO A 233 11.66 6.06 -0.14
N PRO A 234 11.74 7.13 0.65
CA PRO A 234 12.87 7.37 1.53
C PRO A 234 12.99 6.29 2.61
N MET A 235 14.22 6.08 3.09
CA MET A 235 14.54 5.21 4.22
C MET A 235 15.43 5.92 5.23
N ALA A 236 15.38 5.51 6.49
CA ALA A 236 16.17 6.09 7.55
C ALA A 236 17.67 5.80 7.38
N GLY A 237 18.52 6.68 7.88
CA GLY A 237 19.97 6.57 7.75
C GLY A 237 20.57 5.27 8.32
N ASN A 238 19.96 4.72 9.37
CA ASN A 238 20.38 3.42 9.94
C ASN A 238 20.11 2.23 9.00
N VAL A 239 19.07 2.31 8.18
CA VAL A 239 18.77 1.30 7.15
C VAL A 239 19.73 1.47 5.97
N THR A 240 19.98 2.70 5.54
CA THR A 240 20.98 3.00 4.50
C THR A 240 22.37 2.47 4.89
N ALA A 241 22.78 2.68 6.15
CA ALA A 241 24.03 2.16 6.67
C ALA A 241 24.07 0.62 6.68
N LEU A 242 22.97 -0.02 7.02
CA LEU A 242 22.86 -1.48 6.96
C LEU A 242 22.93 -2.00 5.51
N CYS A 243 22.28 -1.35 4.58
CA CYS A 243 22.37 -1.71 3.16
C CYS A 243 23.83 -1.62 2.64
N ALA A 244 24.57 -0.57 3.04
CA ALA A 244 25.98 -0.44 2.70
C ALA A 244 26.85 -1.51 3.35
N GLU A 245 26.55 -1.95 4.59
CA GLU A 245 27.25 -3.07 5.26
C GLU A 245 27.21 -4.36 4.42
N TYR A 246 26.08 -4.60 3.72
CA TYR A 246 25.87 -5.80 2.88
C TYR A 246 26.07 -5.54 1.37
N GLY A 247 26.53 -4.35 0.97
CA GLY A 247 26.81 -4.00 -0.43
C GLY A 247 25.55 -3.89 -1.30
N ILE A 248 24.38 -3.70 -0.67
CA ILE A 248 23.10 -3.56 -1.40
C ILE A 248 23.08 -2.24 -2.17
N ASP A 249 23.64 -1.17 -1.62
CA ASP A 249 23.82 0.12 -2.29
C ASP A 249 24.57 -0.03 -3.62
N ALA A 250 25.68 -0.77 -3.61
CA ALA A 250 26.46 -1.07 -4.81
C ALA A 250 25.67 -1.97 -5.79
N ALA A 251 24.89 -2.93 -5.29
CA ALA A 251 24.05 -3.80 -6.12
C ALA A 251 22.85 -3.07 -6.75
N MET A 252 22.31 -2.05 -6.06
CA MET A 252 21.21 -1.23 -6.57
C MET A 252 21.66 -0.23 -7.65
N GLY A 253 22.94 0.16 -7.71
CA GLY A 253 23.43 1.07 -8.73
C GLY A 253 23.05 0.66 -10.17
N PRO A 254 23.39 -0.54 -10.64
CA PRO A 254 22.98 -1.02 -11.97
C PRO A 254 21.45 -1.11 -12.16
N VAL A 255 20.70 -1.41 -11.11
CA VAL A 255 19.22 -1.45 -11.15
C VAL A 255 18.66 -0.05 -11.39
N LEU A 256 19.17 0.95 -10.68
CA LEU A 256 18.79 2.35 -10.86
C LEU A 256 19.15 2.86 -12.27
N ASP A 257 20.30 2.47 -12.80
CA ASP A 257 20.68 2.82 -14.18
C ASP A 257 19.74 2.18 -15.20
N THR A 258 19.30 0.95 -14.95
CA THR A 258 18.27 0.26 -15.76
C THR A 258 16.94 1.00 -15.69
N LEU A 259 16.47 1.36 -14.49
CA LEU A 259 15.22 2.11 -14.31
C LEU A 259 15.26 3.48 -14.99
N ARG A 260 16.39 4.19 -14.92
CA ARG A 260 16.60 5.48 -15.62
C ARG A 260 16.59 5.29 -17.15
N GLY A 261 17.19 4.20 -17.64
CA GLY A 261 17.15 3.84 -19.06
C GLY A 261 15.71 3.62 -19.54
N TRP A 262 14.95 2.82 -18.80
CA TRP A 262 13.53 2.55 -19.09
C TRP A 262 12.66 3.81 -18.97
N ALA A 263 12.93 4.69 -17.99
CA ALA A 263 12.23 5.96 -17.88
C ALA A 263 12.37 6.80 -19.16
N GLY A 264 13.59 6.83 -19.75
CA GLY A 264 13.82 7.48 -21.04
C GLY A 264 13.17 6.76 -22.22
N GLU A 265 13.13 5.43 -22.22
CA GLU A 265 12.60 4.60 -23.32
C GLU A 265 11.06 4.55 -23.32
N TYR A 266 10.47 4.35 -22.16
CA TYR A 266 9.01 4.20 -22.00
C TYR A 266 8.30 5.49 -21.61
N GLY A 267 9.04 6.55 -21.28
CA GLY A 267 8.50 7.88 -20.98
C GLY A 267 7.84 8.02 -19.60
N PHE A 268 8.21 7.18 -18.64
CA PHE A 268 7.71 7.30 -17.28
C PHE A 268 8.59 8.23 -16.41
N VAL A 269 8.01 8.71 -15.30
CA VAL A 269 8.73 9.50 -14.29
C VAL A 269 9.35 8.56 -13.26
N LEU A 270 10.66 8.68 -13.00
CA LEU A 270 11.35 7.98 -11.92
C LEU A 270 11.71 8.97 -10.81
N LEU A 271 11.20 8.74 -9.61
CA LEU A 271 11.48 9.51 -8.41
C LEU A 271 12.22 8.65 -7.38
N ASP A 272 13.51 8.86 -7.25
CA ASP A 272 14.38 8.10 -6.36
C ASP A 272 14.68 8.89 -5.09
N TYR A 273 13.93 8.61 -4.02
CA TYR A 273 14.16 9.15 -2.67
C TYR A 273 14.92 8.16 -1.78
N GLU A 274 15.17 6.96 -2.26
CA GLU A 274 15.82 5.90 -1.50
C GLU A 274 17.36 6.02 -1.56
N TRP A 275 17.90 6.29 -2.75
CA TRP A 275 19.34 6.27 -2.99
C TRP A 275 19.92 7.58 -3.53
N GLY A 276 19.19 8.33 -4.28
CA GLY A 276 19.69 9.49 -5.02
C GLY A 276 19.01 10.81 -4.69
N GLY A 277 17.90 10.77 -4.00
CA GLY A 277 17.13 11.94 -3.65
C GLY A 277 17.13 12.18 -2.14
N SER A 278 17.29 13.41 -1.73
CA SER A 278 16.97 13.79 -0.36
C SER A 278 15.65 14.53 -0.35
N CYS A 279 14.60 13.88 0.08
CA CYS A 279 13.41 14.63 0.45
C CYS A 279 13.51 15.10 1.90
N ILE A 280 13.95 14.22 2.75
CA ILE A 280 14.11 14.42 4.18
C ILE A 280 15.50 13.91 4.47
N GLU A 281 16.47 14.78 4.53
CA GLU A 281 17.92 14.50 4.65
C GLU A 281 18.22 13.48 5.75
N ASN A 282 17.90 12.22 5.58
CA ASN A 282 18.15 11.16 6.56
C ASN A 282 17.94 11.60 8.02
N ASP A 283 17.01 12.53 8.24
CA ASP A 283 16.66 12.99 9.58
C ASP A 283 15.80 11.91 10.24
N ASP A 284 16.46 11.12 11.07
CA ASP A 284 15.82 10.00 11.77
C ASP A 284 14.59 10.44 12.59
N THR A 285 14.49 11.73 12.93
CA THR A 285 13.31 12.27 13.63
C THR A 285 12.05 12.31 12.77
N GLN A 286 12.19 12.15 11.46
CA GLN A 286 11.08 12.10 10.51
C GLN A 286 10.53 10.68 10.31
N PHE A 287 11.17 9.68 10.89
CA PHE A 287 10.79 8.28 10.73
C PHE A 287 10.17 7.70 12.00
N PHE A 288 9.10 6.94 11.81
CA PHE A 288 8.51 6.10 12.87
C PHE A 288 9.38 4.87 13.16
N ASP A 289 9.93 4.28 12.09
CA ASP A 289 10.90 3.20 12.12
C ASP A 289 11.89 3.35 10.95
N GLY A 290 12.61 2.30 10.58
CA GLY A 290 13.60 2.39 9.51
C GLY A 290 13.05 2.64 8.12
N PHE A 291 11.78 2.33 7.85
CA PHE A 291 11.14 2.46 6.54
C PHE A 291 9.97 3.44 6.51
N HIS A 292 9.24 3.55 7.60
CA HIS A 292 8.01 4.33 7.62
C HIS A 292 8.28 5.74 8.13
N LEU A 293 7.90 6.72 7.35
CA LEU A 293 7.85 8.09 7.80
C LEU A 293 6.74 8.25 8.86
N ASP A 294 7.00 9.07 9.86
CA ASP A 294 6.03 9.41 10.87
C ASP A 294 4.86 10.18 10.26
N GLU A 295 3.63 9.75 10.53
CA GLU A 295 2.42 10.31 9.92
C GLU A 295 2.18 11.78 10.31
N LYS A 296 2.73 12.22 11.42
CA LYS A 296 2.57 13.60 11.91
C LYS A 296 3.64 14.54 11.34
N TYR A 297 4.83 14.02 11.00
CA TYR A 297 5.99 14.85 10.64
C TYR A 297 6.49 14.55 9.24
N GLY A 298 7.21 13.45 9.07
CA GLY A 298 7.91 13.16 7.81
C GLY A 298 7.01 12.81 6.65
N LEU A 299 5.94 12.07 6.90
CA LEU A 299 5.03 11.65 5.83
C LEU A 299 4.29 12.82 5.17
N PRO A 300 3.75 13.81 5.90
CA PRO A 300 3.13 14.98 5.29
C PRO A 300 4.11 15.81 4.43
N ASP A 301 5.36 15.96 4.88
CA ASP A 301 6.36 16.74 4.15
C ASP A 301 6.78 16.03 2.87
N TRP A 302 7.00 14.71 2.94
CA TRP A 302 7.27 13.92 1.74
C TRP A 302 6.09 13.87 0.78
N THR A 303 4.87 13.77 1.30
CA THR A 303 3.64 13.82 0.47
C THR A 303 3.61 15.11 -0.35
N ARG A 304 3.84 16.26 0.28
CA ARG A 304 3.88 17.55 -0.41
C ARG A 304 4.98 17.59 -1.47
N GLN A 305 6.16 17.12 -1.15
CA GLN A 305 7.27 17.09 -2.11
C GLN A 305 6.93 16.21 -3.30
N LEU A 306 6.56 14.93 -3.07
CA LEU A 306 6.25 13.96 -4.11
C LEU A 306 5.17 14.47 -5.07
N PHE A 307 4.04 14.93 -4.54
CA PHE A 307 2.92 15.35 -5.39
C PHE A 307 3.12 16.74 -6.03
N THR A 308 3.99 17.57 -5.49
CA THR A 308 4.43 18.81 -6.16
C THR A 308 5.33 18.48 -7.36
N GLU A 309 6.28 17.55 -7.21
CA GLU A 309 7.16 17.11 -8.30
C GLU A 309 6.35 16.43 -9.41
N LEU A 310 5.37 15.58 -9.06
CA LEU A 310 4.46 14.96 -10.03
C LEU A 310 3.68 16.01 -10.83
N ARG A 311 3.11 17.00 -10.16
CA ARG A 311 2.40 18.09 -10.81
C ARG A 311 3.30 18.92 -11.73
N GLY A 312 4.56 19.15 -11.35
CA GLY A 312 5.55 19.84 -12.17
C GLY A 312 5.87 19.08 -13.46
N ASN A 313 6.00 17.75 -13.38
CA ASN A 313 6.28 16.90 -14.54
C ASN A 313 5.09 16.83 -15.52
N ASP A 314 3.83 16.86 -15.03
CA ASP A 314 2.64 16.92 -15.88
C ASP A 314 2.62 18.19 -16.76
N HIS A 315 3.06 19.34 -16.23
CA HIS A 315 3.13 20.60 -16.96
C HIS A 315 4.30 20.67 -17.95
N ALA A 316 5.35 19.89 -17.76
CA ALA A 316 6.49 19.83 -18.67
C ALA A 316 6.22 18.95 -19.90
N ASN A 317 5.27 18.02 -19.80
CA ASN A 317 4.92 17.05 -20.85
C ASN A 317 3.62 17.41 -21.60
N ALA A 318 2.89 18.47 -21.20
CA ALA A 318 1.68 18.98 -21.85
C ALA A 318 2.00 20.14 -22.81
#